data_a98d773828c3b884560193235286218d
#
_entry.id   a98d773828c3b884560193235286218d
#
_cell.length_a   1.000
_cell.length_b   1.000
_cell.length_c   1.000
_cell.angle_alpha   90.00
_cell.angle_beta   90.00
_cell.angle_gamma   90.00
#
_symmetry.space_group_name_H-M   'P 1'
#
loop_
_entity.id
_entity.type
_entity.pdbx_description
1 polymer ?
#
loop_
_entity_poly.entity_id
_entity_poly.type
_entity_poly.pdbx_seq_one_letter_code
_entity_poly.pdbx_strand_id
1 'polypeptide(L)'
;MTRLRWAWLLGLLAISLVAAWLLWVRPEKIDMAIYAPATSLLYLESNRPLAVVDTIVGTDAWRIVDKATGTQPVAQPKGWLQSFIGWTGIGPIESVILARAQLAVVVTDLGTTEDGETLRVKPEGAVLIETHTTESRIRPPVEEALKKLAEITYGKPTARRTTIDGVEFIEWIAPEGSRQIVATIVGSLVIVGNSEQAVRSCLAVSLRRSSSLKEDPGLERMRLQLAGDRALTFGYVPSANSPHLLSVGVPLVMGRAPGDSEFQRLVTTNAAKVFGSLGWSSHPFRNGVEDRYLISLQPAVIARLKPNFARARTITEIQRRWPDHVHSVTYYRFEDPAAVWQDLKAAASSQVDVLSAVVFSSLLKSALLSYGIDEPEAFLSAVKGELLTLRLDQNGERTMIIAGVRNQESLREIVKKRLGPNSRSDRVGDAEIREDSKGEWAVSLSKDVVVLGSPLDVRRYSEGAGVNSTMMKDDDLRKITFFSPFSSSANIVTYTDDSDRITVFISAILAAKGTQSLASGPIEALIAELPYSATETTLGERGFERVTKSPLGQFSTLFPLLIPEKPGLTKSNLQSE
;
A
#
# COMPACT_ATOMS: atom_id res chain seq x y z
N MET A 1 26.96 14.96 56.59
CA MET A 1 26.20 14.05 55.70
C MET A 1 24.84 14.56 55.24
N THR A 2 24.13 15.36 56.00
CA THR A 2 22.79 15.88 55.69
C THR A 2 22.71 16.85 54.51
N ARG A 3 23.69 17.80 54.38
CA ARG A 3 23.69 18.81 53.29
C ARG A 3 23.85 18.20 51.89
N LEU A 4 24.61 17.13 51.76
CA LEU A 4 24.83 16.44 50.48
C LEU A 4 23.57 15.70 50.02
N ARG A 5 22.82 15.10 50.96
CA ARG A 5 21.52 14.43 50.66
C ARG A 5 20.45 15.42 50.20
N TRP A 6 20.41 16.61 50.78
CA TRP A 6 19.49 17.67 50.37
C TRP A 6 19.82 18.22 48.98
N ALA A 7 21.10 18.36 48.64
CA ALA A 7 21.53 18.76 47.30
C ALA A 7 21.11 17.73 46.21
N TRP A 8 21.25 16.43 46.53
CA TRP A 8 20.78 15.35 45.61
C TRP A 8 19.25 15.34 45.46
N LEU A 9 18.50 15.55 46.54
CA LEU A 9 17.04 15.62 46.49
C LEU A 9 16.54 16.83 45.68
N LEU A 10 17.15 17.98 45.85
CA LEU A 10 16.84 19.19 45.06
C LEU A 10 17.23 19.03 43.60
N GLY A 11 18.34 18.38 43.30
CA GLY A 11 18.75 18.04 41.92
C GLY A 11 17.75 17.07 41.26
N LEU A 12 17.34 16.04 41.98
CA LEU A 12 16.35 15.07 41.50
C LEU A 12 14.98 15.73 41.31
N LEU A 13 14.56 16.61 42.23
CA LEU A 13 13.33 17.39 42.10
C LEU A 13 13.37 18.34 40.90
N ALA A 14 14.48 19.03 40.69
CA ALA A 14 14.67 19.92 39.55
C ALA A 14 14.64 19.15 38.23
N ILE A 15 15.32 18.00 38.16
CA ILE A 15 15.25 17.09 36.98
C ILE A 15 13.85 16.58 36.77
N SER A 16 13.14 16.19 37.83
CA SER A 16 11.74 15.73 37.76
C SER A 16 10.80 16.83 37.30
N LEU A 17 10.98 18.07 37.79
CA LEU A 17 10.19 19.24 37.36
C LEU A 17 10.46 19.61 35.90
N VAL A 18 11.72 19.55 35.46
CA VAL A 18 12.09 19.77 34.05
C VAL A 18 11.51 18.66 33.18
N ALA A 19 11.62 17.40 33.61
CA ALA A 19 11.02 16.29 32.90
C ALA A 19 9.48 16.38 32.86
N ALA A 20 8.84 16.74 33.98
CA ALA A 20 7.39 16.97 34.03
C ALA A 20 6.98 18.16 33.17
N TRP A 21 7.75 19.25 33.17
CA TRP A 21 7.50 20.40 32.30
C TRP A 21 7.68 20.03 30.81
N LEU A 22 8.72 19.29 30.47
CA LEU A 22 8.96 18.78 29.12
C LEU A 22 7.87 17.80 28.66
N LEU A 23 7.29 17.02 29.56
CA LEU A 23 6.18 16.11 29.28
C LEU A 23 4.82 16.83 29.21
N TRP A 24 4.66 17.90 29.98
CA TRP A 24 3.41 18.66 30.07
C TRP A 24 3.22 19.65 28.91
N VAL A 25 4.29 20.33 28.52
CA VAL A 25 4.23 21.27 27.39
C VAL A 25 4.30 20.49 26.07
N ARG A 26 3.19 19.90 25.66
CA ARG A 26 3.07 19.39 24.28
C ARG A 26 2.90 20.59 23.37
N PRO A 27 3.74 20.75 22.33
CA PRO A 27 3.55 21.83 21.35
C PRO A 27 2.17 21.68 20.72
N GLU A 28 1.53 22.81 20.48
CA GLU A 28 0.27 22.85 19.74
C GLU A 28 0.50 22.31 18.32
N LYS A 29 -0.37 21.39 17.91
CA LYS A 29 -0.24 20.77 16.57
C LYS A 29 -0.59 21.79 15.51
N ILE A 30 0.28 21.91 14.53
CA ILE A 30 0.09 22.73 13.34
C ILE A 30 -0.52 21.84 12.26
N ASP A 31 -1.45 22.37 11.50
CA ASP A 31 -1.94 21.70 10.30
C ASP A 31 -0.85 21.71 9.23
N MET A 32 -0.18 20.58 9.01
CA MET A 32 0.95 20.46 8.08
C MET A 32 0.58 20.80 6.63
N ALA A 33 -0.71 20.73 6.27
CA ALA A 33 -1.17 21.12 4.93
C ALA A 33 -1.00 22.60 4.63
N ILE A 34 -0.77 23.45 5.64
CA ILE A 34 -0.43 24.88 5.43
C ILE A 34 0.90 25.09 4.71
N TYR A 35 1.78 24.08 4.72
CA TYR A 35 3.10 24.09 4.08
C TYR A 35 3.13 23.34 2.74
N ALA A 36 2.08 22.59 2.42
CA ALA A 36 1.96 21.83 1.18
C ALA A 36 1.31 22.68 0.07
N PRO A 37 1.88 22.69 -1.14
CA PRO A 37 1.25 23.37 -2.29
C PRO A 37 -0.13 22.81 -2.62
N ALA A 38 -1.07 23.67 -3.00
CA ALA A 38 -2.40 23.25 -3.47
C ALA A 38 -2.33 22.36 -4.73
N THR A 39 -1.23 22.46 -5.49
CA THR A 39 -0.96 21.66 -6.69
C THR A 39 -0.30 20.30 -6.40
N SER A 40 -0.12 19.93 -5.13
CA SER A 40 0.50 18.65 -4.75
C SER A 40 -0.26 17.47 -5.34
N LEU A 41 0.46 16.52 -5.93
CA LEU A 41 -0.12 15.28 -6.45
C LEU A 41 -0.53 14.33 -5.32
N LEU A 42 0.31 14.26 -4.29
CA LEU A 42 0.08 13.42 -3.13
C LEU A 42 0.58 14.16 -1.88
N TYR A 43 -0.20 14.09 -0.84
CA TYR A 43 0.13 14.59 0.49
C TYR A 43 -0.01 13.46 1.51
N LEU A 44 1.03 13.25 2.33
CA LEU A 44 1.02 12.32 3.47
C LEU A 44 1.42 13.09 4.72
N GLU A 45 0.77 12.83 5.84
CA GLU A 45 1.14 13.43 7.12
C GLU A 45 1.18 12.42 8.25
N SER A 46 2.04 12.66 9.22
CA SER A 46 2.03 12.02 10.52
C SER A 46 2.24 13.06 11.62
N ASN A 47 1.21 13.24 12.41
CA ASN A 47 1.24 14.19 13.53
C ASN A 47 1.89 13.60 14.79
N ARG A 48 2.25 12.34 14.77
CA ARG A 48 2.88 11.58 15.87
C ARG A 48 3.79 10.49 15.33
N PRO A 49 4.94 10.82 14.73
CA PRO A 49 5.86 9.82 14.14
C PRO A 49 6.28 8.75 15.14
N LEU A 50 6.47 9.11 16.43
CA LEU A 50 6.77 8.13 17.48
C LEU A 50 5.67 7.10 17.68
N ALA A 51 4.39 7.51 17.61
CA ALA A 51 3.29 6.56 17.75
C ALA A 51 3.25 5.57 16.57
N VAL A 52 3.71 5.97 15.39
CA VAL A 52 3.91 5.05 14.24
C VAL A 52 4.94 3.99 14.61
N VAL A 53 6.11 4.42 15.08
CA VAL A 53 7.19 3.51 15.46
C VAL A 53 6.75 2.59 16.60
N ASP A 54 6.16 3.13 17.66
CA ASP A 54 5.69 2.35 18.81
C ASP A 54 4.66 1.30 18.38
N THR A 55 3.76 1.66 17.46
CA THR A 55 2.75 0.72 16.93
C THR A 55 3.42 -0.40 16.15
N ILE A 56 4.35 -0.09 15.25
CA ILE A 56 5.04 -1.09 14.42
C ILE A 56 5.89 -2.02 15.29
N VAL A 57 6.67 -1.46 16.21
CA VAL A 57 7.54 -2.21 17.13
C VAL A 57 6.72 -3.10 18.08
N GLY A 58 5.50 -2.72 18.40
CA GLY A 58 4.57 -3.50 19.21
C GLY A 58 3.94 -4.71 18.51
N THR A 59 4.13 -4.87 17.19
CA THR A 59 3.50 -5.96 16.42
C THR A 59 4.25 -7.28 16.54
N ASP A 60 3.53 -8.38 16.32
CA ASP A 60 4.14 -9.72 16.24
C ASP A 60 5.09 -9.84 15.05
N ALA A 61 4.74 -9.18 13.93
CA ALA A 61 5.57 -9.12 12.75
C ALA A 61 6.93 -8.44 13.02
N TRP A 62 6.94 -7.36 13.82
CA TRP A 62 8.20 -6.72 14.19
C TRP A 62 9.10 -7.63 15.01
N ARG A 63 8.55 -8.47 15.88
CA ARG A 63 9.35 -9.45 16.63
C ARG A 63 10.11 -10.42 15.71
N ILE A 64 9.53 -10.77 14.58
CA ILE A 64 10.20 -11.58 13.55
C ILE A 64 11.28 -10.77 12.85
N VAL A 65 10.97 -9.53 12.46
CA VAL A 65 11.94 -8.59 11.87
C VAL A 65 13.14 -8.38 12.79
N ASP A 66 12.91 -8.21 14.07
CA ASP A 66 13.94 -8.02 15.09
C ASP A 66 14.86 -9.24 15.20
N LYS A 67 14.31 -10.45 15.25
CA LYS A 67 15.07 -11.71 15.22
C LYS A 67 15.86 -11.85 13.91
N ALA A 68 15.26 -11.52 12.78
CA ALA A 68 15.88 -11.66 11.47
C ALA A 68 17.05 -10.69 11.26
N THR A 69 16.92 -9.47 11.79
CA THR A 69 17.89 -8.40 11.57
C THR A 69 18.93 -8.29 12.68
N GLY A 70 18.84 -9.12 13.74
CA GLY A 70 19.73 -9.09 14.90
C GLY A 70 19.68 -7.75 15.63
N THR A 71 18.61 -6.98 15.48
CA THR A 71 18.33 -5.84 16.35
C THR A 71 18.12 -6.43 17.73
N GLN A 72 18.94 -6.06 18.72
CA GLN A 72 18.78 -6.59 20.08
C GLN A 72 17.34 -6.38 20.54
N PRO A 73 16.72 -7.35 21.25
CA PRO A 73 15.36 -7.24 21.68
C PRO A 73 15.18 -5.94 22.45
N VAL A 74 14.43 -5.03 21.88
CA VAL A 74 14.02 -3.79 22.52
C VAL A 74 13.00 -4.16 23.58
N ALA A 75 13.48 -4.77 24.65
CA ALA A 75 12.65 -5.10 25.81
C ALA A 75 12.10 -3.86 26.52
N GLN A 76 12.44 -2.66 26.04
CA GLN A 76 11.90 -1.39 26.51
C GLN A 76 11.77 -0.38 25.36
N PRO A 77 10.73 0.48 25.35
CA PRO A 77 10.54 1.53 24.33
C PRO A 77 11.71 2.50 24.16
N LYS A 78 12.68 2.47 25.08
CA LYS A 78 13.89 3.30 25.04
C LYS A 78 14.98 2.80 24.09
N GLY A 79 14.94 1.55 23.64
CA GLY A 79 16.03 0.97 22.85
C GLY A 79 15.98 1.33 21.36
N TRP A 80 14.79 1.49 20.74
CA TRP A 80 14.69 1.91 19.34
C TRP A 80 15.22 3.32 19.12
N LEU A 81 14.99 4.23 20.08
CA LEU A 81 15.52 5.59 20.05
C LEU A 81 17.06 5.55 20.06
N GLN A 82 17.67 4.67 20.86
CA GLN A 82 19.13 4.48 20.87
C GLN A 82 19.63 3.88 19.55
N SER A 83 18.90 2.94 18.97
CA SER A 83 19.25 2.38 17.66
C SER A 83 19.09 3.42 16.54
N PHE A 84 18.04 4.23 16.58
CA PHE A 84 17.83 5.35 15.67
C PHE A 84 18.91 6.42 15.83
N ILE A 85 19.28 6.77 17.08
CA ILE A 85 20.41 7.67 17.41
C ILE A 85 21.71 7.11 16.84
N GLY A 86 21.98 5.82 17.05
CA GLY A 86 23.18 5.15 16.54
C GLY A 86 23.24 5.12 15.01
N TRP A 87 22.07 4.96 14.35
CA TRP A 87 21.98 4.93 12.89
C TRP A 87 22.08 6.32 12.27
N THR A 88 21.37 7.32 12.83
CA THR A 88 21.34 8.69 12.31
C THR A 88 22.48 9.57 12.81
N GLY A 89 23.14 9.18 13.91
CA GLY A 89 24.12 10.00 14.61
C GLY A 89 23.54 11.24 15.29
N ILE A 90 22.20 11.28 15.41
CA ILE A 90 21.46 12.37 16.05
C ILE A 90 21.65 12.26 17.57
N GLY A 91 21.97 13.38 18.24
CA GLY A 91 22.17 13.42 19.68
C GLY A 91 20.88 13.18 20.50
N PRO A 92 21.00 12.96 21.81
CA PRO A 92 19.82 12.72 22.66
C PRO A 92 18.81 13.88 22.69
N ILE A 93 19.29 15.13 22.62
CA ILE A 93 18.44 16.33 22.63
C ILE A 93 17.67 16.45 21.32
N GLU A 94 18.35 16.25 20.20
CA GLU A 94 17.79 16.28 18.86
C GLU A 94 16.77 15.16 18.68
N SER A 95 17.00 14.01 19.29
CA SER A 95 16.06 12.90 19.32
C SER A 95 14.75 13.28 20.03
N VAL A 96 14.82 14.08 21.10
CA VAL A 96 13.62 14.61 21.78
C VAL A 96 12.88 15.60 20.89
N ILE A 97 13.60 16.42 20.10
CA ILE A 97 12.99 17.36 19.14
C ILE A 97 12.25 16.57 18.06
N LEU A 98 12.91 15.59 17.44
CA LEU A 98 12.29 14.74 16.41
C LEU A 98 11.11 13.91 16.96
N ALA A 99 11.19 13.51 18.22
CA ALA A 99 10.10 12.82 18.90
C ALA A 99 8.81 13.65 19.00
N ARG A 100 8.91 14.95 18.93
CA ARG A 100 7.79 15.91 19.00
C ARG A 100 7.45 16.52 17.66
N ALA A 101 8.28 16.28 16.64
CA ALA A 101 8.08 16.81 15.31
C ALA A 101 6.81 16.26 14.68
N GLN A 102 6.21 17.07 13.81
CA GLN A 102 5.21 16.63 12.86
C GLN A 102 5.89 16.45 11.50
N LEU A 103 5.47 15.43 10.76
CA LEU A 103 6.02 15.11 9.45
C LEU A 103 4.94 15.20 8.40
N ALA A 104 5.29 15.74 7.24
CA ALA A 104 4.51 15.55 6.03
C ALA A 104 5.42 15.24 4.84
N VAL A 105 4.92 14.48 3.89
CA VAL A 105 5.56 14.20 2.61
C VAL A 105 4.66 14.74 1.53
N VAL A 106 5.24 15.50 0.62
CA VAL A 106 4.55 16.12 -0.51
C VAL A 106 5.18 15.61 -1.78
N VAL A 107 4.41 15.02 -2.68
CA VAL A 107 4.83 14.71 -4.04
C VAL A 107 4.26 15.81 -4.95
N THR A 108 5.13 16.51 -5.64
CA THR A 108 4.74 17.63 -6.52
C THR A 108 4.65 17.21 -7.97
N ASP A 109 5.43 16.21 -8.38
CA ASP A 109 5.44 15.70 -9.74
C ASP A 109 5.84 14.22 -9.79
N LEU A 110 5.50 13.53 -10.89
CA LEU A 110 5.89 12.16 -11.19
C LEU A 110 6.56 12.13 -12.56
N GLY A 111 7.88 12.27 -12.56
CA GLY A 111 8.69 12.06 -13.75
C GLY A 111 8.72 10.57 -14.10
N THR A 112 8.72 10.26 -15.39
CA THR A 112 8.92 8.90 -15.89
C THR A 112 10.20 8.85 -16.70
N THR A 113 11.05 7.86 -16.46
CA THR A 113 12.26 7.60 -17.26
C THR A 113 12.19 6.19 -17.79
N GLU A 114 12.47 6.03 -19.10
CA GLU A 114 12.63 4.73 -19.72
C GLU A 114 14.10 4.30 -19.59
N ASP A 115 14.32 3.11 -19.05
CA ASP A 115 15.63 2.48 -18.95
C ASP A 115 15.53 1.08 -19.57
N GLY A 116 15.76 1.03 -20.89
CA GLY A 116 15.57 -0.18 -21.69
C GLY A 116 14.11 -0.63 -21.72
N GLU A 117 13.83 -1.86 -21.26
CA GLU A 117 12.47 -2.43 -21.18
C GLU A 117 11.73 -2.05 -19.89
N THR A 118 12.39 -1.36 -18.94
CA THR A 118 11.80 -1.03 -17.65
C THR A 118 11.46 0.45 -17.55
N LEU A 119 10.21 0.71 -17.14
CA LEU A 119 9.79 2.05 -16.78
C LEU A 119 10.12 2.32 -15.32
N ARG A 120 10.84 3.40 -15.08
CA ARG A 120 11.06 3.92 -13.73
C ARG A 120 10.25 5.18 -13.50
N VAL A 121 9.42 5.17 -12.45
CA VAL A 121 8.74 6.37 -11.97
C VAL A 121 9.68 7.08 -10.99
N LYS A 122 9.97 8.34 -11.25
CA LYS A 122 10.78 9.19 -10.40
C LYS A 122 9.89 10.26 -9.76
N PRO A 123 9.42 10.04 -8.52
CA PRO A 123 8.64 11.06 -7.84
C PRO A 123 9.54 12.26 -7.48
N GLU A 124 9.07 13.46 -7.76
CA GLU A 124 9.65 14.70 -7.24
C GLU A 124 8.83 15.14 -6.03
N GLY A 125 9.51 15.44 -4.93
CA GLY A 125 8.81 15.79 -3.71
C GLY A 125 9.71 16.31 -2.61
N ALA A 126 9.06 16.65 -1.51
CA ALA A 126 9.71 17.16 -0.30
C ALA A 126 9.11 16.53 0.97
N VAL A 127 9.96 16.39 1.97
CA VAL A 127 9.60 16.06 3.34
C VAL A 127 9.59 17.36 4.14
N LEU A 128 8.50 17.63 4.82
CA LEU A 128 8.27 18.77 5.68
C LEU A 128 8.36 18.30 7.13
N ILE A 129 9.18 18.92 7.94
CA ILE A 129 9.38 18.57 9.34
C ILE A 129 9.14 19.82 10.17
N GLU A 130 8.02 19.86 10.88
CA GLU A 130 7.76 20.91 11.87
C GLU A 130 8.33 20.48 13.22
N THR A 131 9.38 21.18 13.65
CA THR A 131 10.17 20.81 14.83
C THR A 131 9.71 21.49 16.11
N HIS A 132 8.85 22.50 16.01
CA HIS A 132 8.40 23.32 17.14
C HIS A 132 9.55 23.95 17.94
N THR A 133 10.70 24.19 17.32
CA THR A 133 11.87 24.80 17.95
C THR A 133 12.47 25.88 17.06
N THR A 134 13.44 26.61 17.58
CA THR A 134 14.05 27.72 16.83
C THR A 134 15.06 27.21 15.80
N GLU A 135 15.17 27.95 14.69
CA GLU A 135 16.11 27.65 13.60
C GLU A 135 17.54 27.46 14.08
N SER A 136 18.02 28.31 14.99
CA SER A 136 19.39 28.27 15.52
C SER A 136 19.72 26.97 16.25
N ARG A 137 18.71 26.31 16.84
CA ARG A 137 18.88 25.02 17.52
C ARG A 137 18.78 23.83 16.58
N ILE A 138 17.94 23.91 15.54
CA ILE A 138 17.68 22.77 14.67
C ILE A 138 18.62 22.72 13.46
N ARG A 139 19.14 23.86 13.01
CA ARG A 139 20.00 23.93 11.82
C ARG A 139 21.25 23.03 11.90
N PRO A 140 22.11 23.10 12.96
CA PRO A 140 23.32 22.29 13.00
C PRO A 140 23.07 20.78 12.97
N PRO A 141 22.16 20.20 13.79
CA PRO A 141 21.92 18.76 13.77
C PRO A 141 21.24 18.29 12.48
N VAL A 142 20.37 19.09 11.86
CA VAL A 142 19.74 18.73 10.58
C VAL A 142 20.78 18.73 9.47
N GLU A 143 21.61 19.74 9.36
CA GLU A 143 22.67 19.79 8.35
C GLU A 143 23.64 18.60 8.48
N GLU A 144 24.03 18.25 9.69
CA GLU A 144 24.92 17.11 9.93
C GLU A 144 24.23 15.78 9.60
N ALA A 145 22.95 15.62 9.94
CA ALA A 145 22.19 14.42 9.61
C ALA A 145 21.99 14.27 8.09
N LEU A 146 21.68 15.36 7.39
CA LEU A 146 21.50 15.35 5.92
C LEU A 146 22.82 15.12 5.19
N LYS A 147 23.93 15.69 5.70
CA LYS A 147 25.27 15.41 5.19
C LYS A 147 25.60 13.92 5.29
N LYS A 148 25.39 13.30 6.46
CA LYS A 148 25.60 11.86 6.65
C LYS A 148 24.70 11.03 5.72
N LEU A 149 23.44 11.41 5.59
CA LEU A 149 22.53 10.75 4.66
C LEU A 149 23.04 10.83 3.23
N ALA A 150 23.50 12.01 2.79
CA ALA A 150 24.06 12.21 1.46
C ALA A 150 25.36 11.39 1.25
N GLU A 151 26.24 11.33 2.27
CA GLU A 151 27.46 10.52 2.22
C GLU A 151 27.15 9.02 2.12
N ILE A 152 26.16 8.52 2.89
CA ILE A 152 25.72 7.12 2.83
C ILE A 152 25.09 6.81 1.46
N THR A 153 24.30 7.74 0.91
CA THR A 153 23.52 7.52 -0.33
C THR A 153 24.36 7.71 -1.58
N TYR A 154 25.27 8.70 -1.59
CA TYR A 154 26.01 9.14 -2.79
C TYR A 154 27.52 8.88 -2.70
N GLY A 155 28.02 8.46 -1.54
CA GLY A 155 29.44 8.25 -1.27
C GLY A 155 30.19 9.56 -1.06
N LYS A 156 30.47 10.30 -2.13
CA LYS A 156 31.20 11.58 -2.08
C LYS A 156 30.36 12.71 -2.72
N PRO A 157 29.32 13.19 -2.05
CA PRO A 157 28.51 14.26 -2.61
C PRO A 157 29.25 15.59 -2.63
N THR A 158 28.93 16.42 -3.61
CA THR A 158 29.37 17.83 -3.63
C THR A 158 28.33 18.66 -2.90
N ALA A 159 28.76 19.39 -1.86
CA ALA A 159 27.87 20.31 -1.14
C ALA A 159 27.93 21.71 -1.77
N ARG A 160 26.75 22.31 -2.02
CA ARG A 160 26.60 23.68 -2.52
C ARG A 160 25.64 24.43 -1.62
N ARG A 161 25.93 25.72 -1.38
CA ARG A 161 25.02 26.63 -0.67
C ARG A 161 24.63 27.75 -1.61
N THR A 162 23.33 28.05 -1.68
CA THR A 162 22.78 29.14 -2.48
C THR A 162 21.78 29.90 -1.64
N THR A 163 21.67 31.20 -1.88
CA THR A 163 20.65 32.03 -1.23
C THR A 163 19.66 32.48 -2.28
N ILE A 164 18.39 32.14 -2.08
CA ILE A 164 17.29 32.45 -3.00
C ILE A 164 16.21 33.17 -2.20
N ASP A 165 15.83 34.34 -2.62
CA ASP A 165 14.84 35.20 -1.94
C ASP A 165 15.15 35.46 -0.45
N GLY A 166 16.44 35.52 -0.08
CA GLY A 166 16.89 35.75 1.29
C GLY A 166 16.88 34.48 2.16
N VAL A 167 16.56 33.32 1.61
CA VAL A 167 16.55 32.04 2.29
C VAL A 167 17.72 31.17 1.80
N GLU A 168 18.45 30.54 2.72
CA GLU A 168 19.56 29.66 2.40
C GLU A 168 19.08 28.27 2.02
N PHE A 169 19.59 27.77 0.89
CA PHE A 169 19.44 26.38 0.41
C PHE A 169 20.78 25.67 0.51
N ILE A 170 20.73 24.43 0.95
CA ILE A 170 21.88 23.54 0.98
C ILE A 170 21.56 22.36 0.07
N GLU A 171 22.48 22.08 -0.85
CA GLU A 171 22.34 21.02 -1.82
C GLU A 171 23.50 20.04 -1.67
N TRP A 172 23.20 18.74 -1.65
CA TRP A 172 24.19 17.67 -1.74
C TRP A 172 23.92 16.93 -3.06
N ILE A 173 24.83 17.09 -3.99
CA ILE A 173 24.72 16.58 -5.36
C ILE A 173 25.57 15.30 -5.46
N ALA A 174 24.98 14.22 -5.97
CA ALA A 174 25.69 12.99 -6.25
C ALA A 174 26.78 13.19 -7.32
N PRO A 175 27.86 12.41 -7.32
CA PRO A 175 28.96 12.56 -8.28
C PRO A 175 28.52 12.50 -9.75
N GLU A 176 27.49 11.72 -10.05
CA GLU A 176 26.90 11.62 -11.40
C GLU A 176 26.00 12.80 -11.78
N GLY A 177 25.68 13.70 -10.83
CA GLY A 177 24.87 14.89 -11.05
C GLY A 177 23.37 14.69 -11.24
N SER A 178 22.89 13.45 -11.30
CA SER A 178 21.49 13.12 -11.59
C SER A 178 20.60 13.04 -10.35
N ARG A 179 21.20 12.90 -9.16
CA ARG A 179 20.50 12.78 -7.88
C ARG A 179 21.01 13.85 -6.93
N GLN A 180 20.09 14.40 -6.14
CA GLN A 180 20.44 15.45 -5.17
C GLN A 180 19.51 15.38 -3.95
N ILE A 181 20.02 15.88 -2.83
CA ILE A 181 19.23 16.25 -1.66
C ILE A 181 19.31 17.77 -1.54
N VAL A 182 18.16 18.42 -1.52
CA VAL A 182 18.05 19.88 -1.34
C VAL A 182 17.33 20.14 -0.03
N ALA A 183 17.84 21.03 0.79
CA ALA A 183 17.24 21.39 2.05
C ALA A 183 17.22 22.89 2.29
N THR A 184 16.18 23.34 2.99
CA THR A 184 16.11 24.69 3.54
C THR A 184 15.44 24.65 4.91
N ILE A 185 15.77 25.63 5.77
CA ILE A 185 15.23 25.75 7.12
C ILE A 185 14.72 27.17 7.30
N VAL A 186 13.46 27.29 7.70
CA VAL A 186 12.81 28.59 7.95
C VAL A 186 12.05 28.52 9.28
N GLY A 187 12.56 29.22 10.29
CA GLY A 187 11.98 29.18 11.64
C GLY A 187 12.07 27.79 12.27
N SER A 188 10.90 27.17 12.49
CA SER A 188 10.79 25.79 13.03
C SER A 188 10.62 24.74 11.95
N LEU A 189 10.40 25.14 10.69
CA LEU A 189 10.12 24.27 9.56
C LEU A 189 11.42 23.91 8.82
N VAL A 190 11.65 22.59 8.66
CA VAL A 190 12.68 22.02 7.80
C VAL A 190 12.00 21.45 6.56
N ILE A 191 12.49 21.81 5.39
CA ILE A 191 12.02 21.31 4.10
C ILE A 191 13.20 20.61 3.43
N VAL A 192 13.05 19.33 3.13
CA VAL A 192 14.06 18.50 2.47
C VAL A 192 13.43 17.81 1.27
N GLY A 193 14.02 17.91 0.09
CA GLY A 193 13.50 17.30 -1.12
C GLY A 193 14.58 16.69 -2.01
N ASN A 194 14.14 15.96 -3.02
CA ASN A 194 14.99 15.42 -4.08
C ASN A 194 15.02 16.31 -5.34
N SER A 195 14.26 17.41 -5.32
CA SER A 195 14.18 18.39 -6.39
C SER A 195 14.17 19.80 -5.78
N GLU A 196 14.97 20.70 -6.34
CA GLU A 196 14.96 22.13 -5.93
C GLU A 196 13.57 22.74 -6.12
N GLN A 197 12.88 22.37 -7.21
CA GLN A 197 11.55 22.87 -7.50
C GLN A 197 10.52 22.45 -6.44
N ALA A 198 10.56 21.21 -5.96
CA ALA A 198 9.67 20.73 -4.91
C ALA A 198 9.89 21.49 -3.58
N VAL A 199 11.18 21.70 -3.20
CA VAL A 199 11.52 22.47 -1.99
C VAL A 199 11.07 23.92 -2.12
N ARG A 200 11.31 24.56 -3.27
CA ARG A 200 10.87 25.95 -3.55
C ARG A 200 9.34 26.08 -3.51
N SER A 201 8.62 25.12 -4.06
CA SER A 201 7.14 25.14 -4.05
C SER A 201 6.60 25.12 -2.61
N CYS A 202 7.14 24.25 -1.75
CA CYS A 202 6.76 24.19 -0.34
C CYS A 202 7.19 25.45 0.42
N LEU A 203 8.38 26.00 0.14
CA LEU A 203 8.85 27.25 0.72
C LEU A 203 7.94 28.43 0.33
N ALA A 204 7.52 28.53 -0.93
CA ALA A 204 6.63 29.59 -1.39
C ALA A 204 5.31 29.58 -0.61
N VAL A 205 4.76 28.38 -0.34
CA VAL A 205 3.55 28.24 0.48
C VAL A 205 3.82 28.64 1.94
N SER A 206 4.93 28.21 2.53
CA SER A 206 5.27 28.56 3.92
C SER A 206 5.44 30.06 4.11
N LEU A 207 5.91 30.76 3.09
CA LEU A 207 6.03 32.22 3.03
C LEU A 207 4.74 32.94 2.57
N ARG A 208 3.62 32.19 2.40
CA ARG A 208 2.32 32.70 1.93
C ARG A 208 2.38 33.39 0.55
N ARG A 209 3.29 32.92 -0.33
CA ARG A 209 3.43 33.42 -1.71
C ARG A 209 2.63 32.62 -2.72
N SER A 210 2.14 31.44 -2.32
CA SER A 210 1.27 30.57 -3.10
C SER A 210 0.22 29.89 -2.22
N SER A 211 -0.86 29.40 -2.83
CA SER A 211 -1.97 28.73 -2.12
C SER A 211 -1.54 27.41 -1.52
N SER A 212 -2.09 27.11 -0.35
CA SER A 212 -1.81 25.90 0.40
C SER A 212 -2.88 24.83 0.16
N LEU A 213 -2.50 23.58 0.32
CA LEU A 213 -3.42 22.43 0.27
C LEU A 213 -4.50 22.50 1.36
N LYS A 214 -4.24 23.19 2.47
CA LYS A 214 -5.24 23.44 3.51
C LYS A 214 -6.50 24.13 2.98
N GLU A 215 -6.37 24.91 1.91
CA GLU A 215 -7.50 25.62 1.30
C GLU A 215 -8.43 24.68 0.51
N ASP A 216 -8.01 23.43 0.24
CA ASP A 216 -8.86 22.43 -0.42
C ASP A 216 -9.92 21.88 0.56
N PRO A 217 -11.22 22.17 0.33
CA PRO A 217 -12.28 21.66 1.18
C PRO A 217 -12.43 20.12 1.11
N GLY A 218 -11.83 19.49 0.10
CA GLY A 218 -11.77 18.04 -0.04
C GLY A 218 -10.87 17.40 1.02
N LEU A 219 -9.77 18.05 1.36
CA LEU A 219 -8.83 17.57 2.37
C LEU A 219 -9.50 17.41 3.74
N GLU A 220 -10.17 18.45 4.22
CA GLU A 220 -10.82 18.41 5.54
C GLU A 220 -11.94 17.36 5.61
N ARG A 221 -12.76 17.28 4.56
CA ARG A 221 -13.80 16.25 4.46
C ARG A 221 -13.21 14.84 4.49
N MET A 222 -12.07 14.62 3.83
CA MET A 222 -11.38 13.33 3.81
C MET A 222 -10.78 13.00 5.18
N ARG A 223 -10.18 13.97 5.87
CA ARG A 223 -9.66 13.80 7.24
C ARG A 223 -10.75 13.39 8.21
N LEU A 224 -11.88 14.09 8.20
CA LEU A 224 -13.03 13.78 9.08
C LEU A 224 -13.56 12.37 8.88
N GLN A 225 -13.50 11.85 7.64
CA GLN A 225 -14.00 10.51 7.33
C GLN A 225 -13.00 9.41 7.68
N LEU A 226 -11.71 9.62 7.44
CA LEU A 226 -10.71 8.56 7.54
C LEU A 226 -9.83 8.64 8.78
N ALA A 227 -9.37 9.85 9.15
CA ALA A 227 -8.28 9.95 10.10
C ALA A 227 -8.74 9.81 11.56
N GLY A 228 -9.70 10.61 11.99
CA GLY A 228 -10.03 10.66 13.42
C GLY A 228 -8.83 11.01 14.31
N ASP A 229 -9.01 10.99 15.63
CA ASP A 229 -7.97 11.42 16.59
C ASP A 229 -6.81 10.42 16.76
N ARG A 230 -7.01 9.17 16.37
CA ARG A 230 -6.05 8.07 16.59
C ARG A 230 -5.23 7.71 15.34
N ALA A 231 -5.43 8.41 14.23
CA ALA A 231 -4.67 8.14 13.03
C ALA A 231 -3.16 8.29 13.29
N LEU A 232 -2.39 7.30 12.83
CA LEU A 232 -0.92 7.31 12.83
C LEU A 232 -0.41 8.16 11.68
N THR A 233 -1.03 7.96 10.53
CA THR A 233 -0.74 8.66 9.28
C THR A 233 -2.03 8.94 8.55
N PHE A 234 -2.01 9.95 7.70
CA PHE A 234 -3.09 10.29 6.80
C PHE A 234 -2.52 10.69 5.45
N GLY A 235 -3.12 10.20 4.37
CA GLY A 235 -2.74 10.51 3.00
C GLY A 235 -3.91 11.07 2.21
N TYR A 236 -3.61 11.96 1.28
CA TYR A 236 -4.60 12.62 0.44
C TYR A 236 -4.09 12.90 -0.96
N VAL A 237 -4.92 12.61 -1.94
CA VAL A 237 -4.76 12.98 -3.35
C VAL A 237 -5.92 13.89 -3.72
N PRO A 238 -5.68 15.16 -4.08
CA PRO A 238 -6.73 16.06 -4.52
C PRO A 238 -7.46 15.53 -5.76
N SER A 239 -8.74 15.81 -5.87
CA SER A 239 -9.55 15.35 -7.02
C SER A 239 -9.04 15.87 -8.36
N ALA A 240 -8.44 17.05 -8.38
CA ALA A 240 -7.81 17.62 -9.58
C ALA A 240 -6.61 16.80 -10.07
N ASN A 241 -5.91 16.11 -9.16
CA ASN A 241 -4.65 15.43 -9.43
C ASN A 241 -4.78 13.88 -9.47
N SER A 242 -5.91 13.34 -9.00
CA SER A 242 -6.17 11.89 -9.07
C SER A 242 -6.10 11.32 -10.51
N PRO A 243 -6.56 12.03 -11.57
CA PRO A 243 -6.40 11.57 -12.94
C PRO A 243 -4.95 11.44 -13.38
N HIS A 244 -4.08 12.36 -12.94
CA HIS A 244 -2.66 12.30 -13.26
C HIS A 244 -1.98 11.08 -12.61
N LEU A 245 -2.26 10.80 -11.34
CA LEU A 245 -1.78 9.58 -10.67
C LEU A 245 -2.26 8.31 -11.36
N LEU A 246 -3.51 8.27 -11.79
CA LEU A 246 -4.07 7.12 -12.51
C LEU A 246 -3.45 6.96 -13.90
N SER A 247 -3.10 8.06 -14.58
CA SER A 247 -2.45 8.00 -15.90
C SER A 247 -1.04 7.40 -15.85
N VAL A 248 -0.37 7.48 -14.71
CA VAL A 248 0.92 6.82 -14.46
C VAL A 248 0.72 5.41 -13.89
N GLY A 249 -0.18 5.23 -12.95
CA GLY A 249 -0.40 3.96 -12.25
C GLY A 249 -1.06 2.88 -13.11
N VAL A 250 -2.03 3.25 -13.95
CA VAL A 250 -2.75 2.29 -14.80
C VAL A 250 -1.83 1.60 -15.81
N PRO A 251 -0.98 2.30 -16.59
CA PRO A 251 -0.01 1.66 -17.48
C PRO A 251 0.93 0.71 -16.76
N LEU A 252 1.44 1.10 -15.57
CA LEU A 252 2.32 0.25 -14.76
C LEU A 252 1.66 -1.08 -14.39
N VAL A 253 0.40 -1.04 -13.94
CA VAL A 253 -0.37 -2.25 -13.60
C VAL A 253 -0.62 -3.13 -14.82
N MET A 254 -0.71 -2.52 -16.01
CA MET A 254 -0.95 -3.22 -17.28
C MET A 254 0.32 -3.74 -17.97
N GLY A 255 1.51 -3.49 -17.41
CA GLY A 255 2.78 -3.82 -18.06
C GLY A 255 3.01 -3.05 -19.36
N ARG A 256 2.37 -1.89 -19.55
CA ARG A 256 2.57 -1.02 -20.71
C ARG A 256 3.51 0.12 -20.37
N ALA A 257 4.36 0.49 -21.32
CA ALA A 257 5.18 1.69 -21.18
C ALA A 257 4.27 2.94 -21.13
N PRO A 258 4.46 3.88 -20.19
CA PRO A 258 3.67 5.13 -20.10
C PRO A 258 4.00 6.15 -21.20
N GLY A 259 4.86 5.84 -22.14
CA GLY A 259 5.26 6.72 -23.24
C GLY A 259 4.16 7.02 -24.28
N ASP A 260 3.03 6.29 -24.24
CA ASP A 260 1.88 6.58 -25.11
C ASP A 260 1.11 7.79 -24.57
N SER A 261 1.51 8.97 -25.05
CA SER A 261 0.90 10.26 -24.68
C SER A 261 -0.61 10.33 -24.97
N GLU A 262 -1.07 9.60 -25.97
CA GLU A 262 -2.49 9.54 -26.33
C GLU A 262 -3.25 8.67 -25.34
N PHE A 263 -2.70 7.51 -24.96
CA PHE A 263 -3.25 6.65 -23.92
C PHE A 263 -3.28 7.35 -22.55
N GLN A 264 -2.20 8.03 -22.15
CA GLN A 264 -2.15 8.80 -20.90
C GLN A 264 -3.20 9.91 -20.88
N ARG A 265 -3.32 10.69 -21.96
CA ARG A 265 -4.35 11.73 -22.08
C ARG A 265 -5.75 11.15 -21.97
N LEU A 266 -5.99 10.00 -22.61
CA LEU A 266 -7.27 9.30 -22.58
C LEU A 266 -7.60 8.83 -21.15
N VAL A 267 -6.65 8.22 -20.46
CA VAL A 267 -6.82 7.79 -19.05
C VAL A 267 -7.07 9.01 -18.16
N THR A 268 -6.28 10.07 -18.27
CA THR A 268 -6.40 11.27 -17.45
C THR A 268 -7.77 11.93 -17.61
N THR A 269 -8.20 12.14 -18.87
CA THR A 269 -9.48 12.82 -19.16
C THR A 269 -10.66 12.03 -18.64
N ASN A 270 -10.59 10.70 -18.70
CA ASN A 270 -11.72 9.85 -18.31
C ASN A 270 -11.69 9.48 -16.82
N ALA A 271 -10.51 9.37 -16.23
CA ALA A 271 -10.38 9.18 -14.80
C ALA A 271 -11.05 10.32 -14.02
N ALA A 272 -10.92 11.57 -14.45
CA ALA A 272 -11.58 12.74 -13.84
C ALA A 272 -13.11 12.65 -13.84
N LYS A 273 -13.69 11.96 -14.82
CA LYS A 273 -15.14 11.78 -14.93
C LYS A 273 -15.69 10.67 -14.03
N VAL A 274 -14.83 9.78 -13.57
CA VAL A 274 -15.20 8.61 -12.76
C VAL A 274 -14.76 8.79 -11.31
N PHE A 275 -13.52 9.23 -11.11
CA PHE A 275 -12.89 9.34 -9.80
C PHE A 275 -12.87 10.78 -9.29
N GLY A 276 -13.00 10.91 -7.98
CA GLY A 276 -12.75 12.15 -7.25
C GLY A 276 -11.42 12.09 -6.52
N SER A 277 -11.39 12.57 -5.27
CA SER A 277 -10.22 12.50 -4.41
C SER A 277 -9.97 11.07 -3.90
N LEU A 278 -8.71 10.78 -3.56
CA LEU A 278 -8.33 9.55 -2.88
C LEU A 278 -7.83 9.90 -1.47
N GLY A 279 -8.19 9.09 -0.50
CA GLY A 279 -7.72 9.25 0.87
C GLY A 279 -7.29 7.92 1.47
N TRP A 280 -6.35 8.03 2.42
CA TRP A 280 -5.86 6.89 3.16
C TRP A 280 -5.50 7.32 4.59
N SER A 281 -5.68 6.41 5.57
CA SER A 281 -5.21 6.59 6.93
C SER A 281 -4.80 5.26 7.54
N SER A 282 -3.80 5.28 8.42
CA SER A 282 -3.38 4.11 9.20
C SER A 282 -3.73 4.30 10.67
N HIS A 283 -4.17 3.23 11.31
CA HIS A 283 -4.56 3.20 12.73
C HIS A 283 -3.92 2.01 13.45
N PRO A 284 -3.64 2.11 14.75
CA PRO A 284 -3.21 0.94 15.52
C PRO A 284 -4.39 -0.04 15.66
N PHE A 285 -4.14 -1.32 15.45
CA PHE A 285 -5.14 -2.36 15.56
C PHE A 285 -4.56 -3.64 16.17
N ARG A 286 -4.96 -3.99 17.39
CA ARG A 286 -4.46 -5.20 18.09
C ARG A 286 -2.93 -5.30 17.95
N ASN A 287 -2.43 -6.43 17.40
CA ASN A 287 -1.02 -6.69 17.12
C ASN A 287 -0.61 -6.35 15.68
N GLY A 288 -1.29 -5.41 15.04
CA GLY A 288 -1.08 -5.01 13.65
C GLY A 288 -1.54 -3.59 13.39
N VAL A 289 -1.79 -3.30 12.13
CA VAL A 289 -2.22 -1.98 11.63
C VAL A 289 -3.51 -2.15 10.83
N GLU A 290 -4.43 -1.20 11.01
CA GLU A 290 -5.62 -1.04 10.19
C GLU A 290 -5.43 0.16 9.26
N ASP A 291 -5.44 -0.11 7.95
CA ASP A 291 -5.40 0.91 6.91
C ASP A 291 -6.78 1.10 6.32
N ARG A 292 -7.25 2.34 6.28
CA ARG A 292 -8.53 2.75 5.70
C ARG A 292 -8.30 3.55 4.44
N TYR A 293 -9.01 3.23 3.37
CA TYR A 293 -8.95 3.92 2.09
C TYR A 293 -10.33 4.37 1.69
N LEU A 294 -10.40 5.56 1.10
CA LEU A 294 -11.58 6.04 0.39
C LEU A 294 -11.18 6.43 -1.02
N ILE A 295 -11.75 5.75 -1.99
CA ILE A 295 -11.66 6.10 -3.41
C ILE A 295 -12.97 6.80 -3.75
N SER A 296 -12.97 8.13 -3.71
CA SER A 296 -14.17 8.90 -4.04
C SER A 296 -14.54 8.71 -5.50
N LEU A 297 -15.83 8.57 -5.76
CA LEU A 297 -16.39 8.45 -7.10
C LEU A 297 -17.32 9.64 -7.39
N GLN A 298 -17.51 9.92 -8.67
CA GLN A 298 -18.50 10.91 -9.07
C GLN A 298 -19.92 10.45 -8.69
N PRO A 299 -20.83 11.35 -8.27
CA PRO A 299 -22.17 10.98 -7.80
C PRO A 299 -22.97 10.14 -8.80
N ALA A 300 -22.85 10.42 -10.10
CA ALA A 300 -23.52 9.67 -11.15
C ALA A 300 -23.03 8.20 -11.22
N VAL A 301 -21.74 7.96 -10.98
CA VAL A 301 -21.14 6.63 -10.94
C VAL A 301 -21.67 5.85 -9.72
N ILE A 302 -21.70 6.48 -8.55
CA ILE A 302 -22.24 5.88 -7.32
C ILE A 302 -23.70 5.49 -7.50
N ALA A 303 -24.52 6.42 -8.00
CA ALA A 303 -25.94 6.17 -8.25
C ALA A 303 -26.18 4.97 -9.17
N ARG A 304 -25.28 4.76 -10.14
CA ARG A 304 -25.35 3.62 -11.06
C ARG A 304 -24.95 2.30 -10.39
N LEU A 305 -23.89 2.30 -9.59
CA LEU A 305 -23.36 1.07 -8.97
C LEU A 305 -24.19 0.62 -7.75
N LYS A 306 -24.72 1.57 -6.97
CA LYS A 306 -25.35 1.31 -5.67
C LYS A 306 -26.45 0.24 -5.68
N PRO A 307 -27.37 0.17 -6.68
CA PRO A 307 -28.47 -0.78 -6.66
C PRO A 307 -28.06 -2.25 -6.61
N ASN A 308 -26.98 -2.61 -7.33
CA ASN A 308 -26.51 -3.99 -7.44
C ASN A 308 -25.29 -4.28 -6.56
N PHE A 309 -24.43 -3.27 -6.31
CA PHE A 309 -23.23 -3.43 -5.49
C PHE A 309 -23.57 -3.50 -3.99
N ALA A 310 -24.58 -2.77 -3.52
CA ALA A 310 -24.91 -2.72 -2.10
C ALA A 310 -25.58 -4.00 -1.53
N ARG A 311 -25.95 -4.95 -2.40
CA ARG A 311 -26.60 -6.20 -1.99
C ARG A 311 -25.57 -7.30 -1.77
N ALA A 312 -25.00 -7.34 -0.55
CA ALA A 312 -24.09 -8.42 -0.15
C ALA A 312 -24.87 -9.67 0.24
N ARG A 313 -24.45 -10.83 -0.27
CA ARG A 313 -25.03 -12.12 0.08
C ARG A 313 -24.34 -12.73 1.31
N THR A 314 -25.09 -13.48 2.10
CA THR A 314 -24.52 -14.27 3.20
C THR A 314 -23.65 -15.39 2.63
N ILE A 315 -22.51 -15.63 3.25
CA ILE A 315 -21.53 -16.61 2.82
C ILE A 315 -22.04 -18.04 3.02
N THR A 316 -21.89 -18.90 2.01
CA THR A 316 -22.28 -20.31 2.04
C THR A 316 -21.09 -21.27 2.14
N GLU A 317 -21.32 -22.57 1.99
CA GLU A 317 -20.35 -23.66 2.21
C GLU A 317 -19.10 -23.64 1.28
N ILE A 318 -19.08 -22.85 0.20
CA ILE A 318 -17.91 -22.72 -0.70
C ILE A 318 -16.64 -22.29 0.07
N GLN A 319 -16.81 -21.55 1.18
CA GLN A 319 -15.70 -21.08 2.01
C GLN A 319 -14.88 -22.16 2.70
N ARG A 320 -15.43 -23.33 2.90
CA ARG A 320 -14.75 -24.43 3.59
C ARG A 320 -13.84 -25.25 2.68
N ARG A 321 -13.74 -24.91 1.39
CA ARG A 321 -13.05 -25.70 0.37
C ARG A 321 -11.87 -24.95 -0.25
N TRP A 322 -11.01 -24.34 0.59
CA TRP A 322 -9.80 -23.70 0.08
C TRP A 322 -8.67 -24.74 -0.09
N PRO A 323 -7.82 -24.60 -1.14
CA PRO A 323 -6.57 -25.34 -1.22
C PRO A 323 -5.66 -25.04 -0.03
N ASP A 324 -4.81 -26.01 0.37
CA ASP A 324 -3.95 -25.92 1.56
C ASP A 324 -2.96 -24.74 1.53
N HIS A 325 -2.54 -24.31 0.35
CA HIS A 325 -1.61 -23.20 0.19
C HIS A 325 -2.16 -22.21 -0.82
N VAL A 326 -2.59 -21.05 -0.34
CA VAL A 326 -3.13 -19.97 -1.14
C VAL A 326 -2.42 -18.68 -0.79
N HIS A 327 -1.83 -18.02 -1.79
CA HIS A 327 -1.21 -16.71 -1.59
C HIS A 327 -2.27 -15.61 -1.35
N SER A 328 -3.36 -15.61 -2.13
CA SER A 328 -4.49 -14.72 -1.85
C SER A 328 -5.83 -15.29 -2.31
N VAL A 329 -6.87 -14.97 -1.55
CA VAL A 329 -8.26 -15.32 -1.85
C VAL A 329 -9.11 -14.07 -1.83
N THR A 330 -9.87 -13.84 -2.89
CA THR A 330 -10.86 -12.76 -2.94
C THR A 330 -12.26 -13.33 -3.11
N TYR A 331 -13.13 -13.00 -2.19
CA TYR A 331 -14.56 -13.28 -2.22
C TYR A 331 -15.31 -12.12 -2.81
N TYR A 332 -16.11 -12.39 -3.84
CA TYR A 332 -17.08 -11.46 -4.39
C TYR A 332 -18.47 -11.94 -3.97
N ARG A 333 -19.22 -11.06 -3.33
CA ARG A 333 -20.50 -11.36 -2.67
C ARG A 333 -21.60 -10.49 -3.26
N PHE A 334 -21.91 -10.73 -4.50
CA PHE A 334 -22.97 -10.01 -5.20
C PHE A 334 -24.22 -10.87 -5.34
N GLU A 335 -25.40 -10.27 -5.27
CA GLU A 335 -26.64 -10.98 -5.57
C GLU A 335 -26.69 -11.38 -7.03
N ASP A 336 -26.27 -10.48 -7.93
CA ASP A 336 -26.15 -10.71 -9.36
C ASP A 336 -24.80 -10.16 -9.89
N PRO A 337 -23.78 -11.02 -10.06
CA PRO A 337 -22.47 -10.60 -10.57
C PRO A 337 -22.51 -10.02 -11.98
N ALA A 338 -23.45 -10.53 -12.84
CA ALA A 338 -23.60 -10.03 -14.20
C ALA A 338 -24.14 -8.60 -14.21
N ALA A 339 -25.12 -8.30 -13.35
CA ALA A 339 -25.66 -6.95 -13.22
C ALA A 339 -24.58 -5.97 -12.69
N VAL A 340 -23.80 -6.37 -11.68
CA VAL A 340 -22.67 -5.56 -11.18
C VAL A 340 -21.66 -5.29 -12.29
N TRP A 341 -21.31 -6.30 -13.08
CA TRP A 341 -20.40 -6.15 -14.22
C TRP A 341 -20.93 -5.16 -15.27
N GLN A 342 -22.22 -5.26 -15.62
CA GLN A 342 -22.87 -4.34 -16.56
C GLN A 342 -22.90 -2.91 -16.00
N ASP A 343 -23.18 -2.75 -14.70
CA ASP A 343 -23.16 -1.44 -14.05
C ASP A 343 -21.76 -0.83 -14.04
N LEU A 344 -20.70 -1.61 -13.77
CA LEU A 344 -19.32 -1.14 -13.87
C LEU A 344 -18.98 -0.68 -15.29
N LYS A 345 -19.35 -1.47 -16.31
CA LYS A 345 -19.17 -1.09 -17.71
C LYS A 345 -19.96 0.17 -18.06
N ALA A 346 -21.20 0.24 -17.67
CA ALA A 346 -22.06 1.38 -17.95
C ALA A 346 -21.61 2.64 -17.20
N ALA A 347 -21.17 2.51 -15.94
CA ALA A 347 -20.61 3.62 -15.16
C ALA A 347 -19.35 4.18 -15.83
N ALA A 348 -18.48 3.30 -16.31
CA ALA A 348 -17.30 3.68 -17.07
C ALA A 348 -17.65 4.32 -18.42
N SER A 349 -18.60 3.73 -19.17
CA SER A 349 -18.96 4.18 -20.54
C SER A 349 -19.81 5.45 -20.54
N SER A 350 -20.69 5.65 -19.56
CA SER A 350 -21.63 6.78 -19.55
C SER A 350 -20.97 8.14 -19.36
N GLN A 351 -19.75 8.15 -18.86
CA GLN A 351 -18.99 9.37 -18.54
C GLN A 351 -17.89 9.66 -19.57
N VAL A 352 -17.66 8.76 -20.53
CA VAL A 352 -16.52 8.81 -21.44
C VAL A 352 -16.96 8.70 -22.91
N ASP A 353 -16.11 9.14 -23.84
CA ASP A 353 -16.34 8.95 -25.26
C ASP A 353 -16.22 7.47 -25.69
N VAL A 354 -16.66 7.17 -26.90
CA VAL A 354 -16.75 5.79 -27.43
C VAL A 354 -15.39 5.08 -27.41
N LEU A 355 -14.30 5.78 -27.76
CA LEU A 355 -12.95 5.19 -27.79
C LEU A 355 -12.47 4.82 -26.38
N SER A 356 -12.70 5.70 -25.44
CA SER A 356 -12.37 5.51 -24.02
C SER A 356 -13.19 4.38 -23.39
N ALA A 357 -14.46 4.26 -23.76
CA ALA A 357 -15.31 3.15 -23.30
C ALA A 357 -14.78 1.79 -23.79
N VAL A 358 -14.23 1.71 -25.00
CA VAL A 358 -13.59 0.50 -25.53
C VAL A 358 -12.33 0.16 -24.73
N VAL A 359 -11.47 1.14 -24.44
CA VAL A 359 -10.24 0.93 -23.64
C VAL A 359 -10.60 0.47 -22.22
N PHE A 360 -11.56 1.11 -21.58
CA PHE A 360 -11.97 0.74 -20.22
C PHE A 360 -12.62 -0.65 -20.18
N SER A 361 -13.41 -1.00 -21.19
CA SER A 361 -13.96 -2.35 -21.35
C SER A 361 -12.86 -3.40 -21.53
N SER A 362 -11.80 -3.06 -22.25
CA SER A 362 -10.65 -3.96 -22.44
C SER A 362 -9.86 -4.15 -21.14
N LEU A 363 -9.72 -3.09 -20.33
CA LEU A 363 -9.11 -3.15 -18.99
C LEU A 363 -9.89 -4.07 -18.06
N LEU A 364 -11.20 -3.90 -17.99
CA LEU A 364 -12.06 -4.77 -17.18
C LEU A 364 -11.98 -6.23 -17.65
N LYS A 365 -11.95 -6.47 -18.96
CA LYS A 365 -11.78 -7.83 -19.50
C LYS A 365 -10.44 -8.44 -19.14
N SER A 366 -9.33 -7.68 -19.22
CA SER A 366 -8.00 -8.20 -18.91
C SER A 366 -7.87 -8.63 -17.44
N ALA A 367 -8.62 -8.01 -16.53
CA ALA A 367 -8.65 -8.41 -15.12
C ALA A 367 -9.21 -9.83 -14.89
N LEU A 368 -10.15 -10.29 -15.73
CA LEU A 368 -10.70 -11.64 -15.68
C LEU A 368 -9.97 -12.62 -16.61
N LEU A 369 -9.27 -12.11 -17.60
CA LEU A 369 -8.49 -12.93 -18.53
C LEU A 369 -7.38 -13.70 -17.83
N SER A 370 -6.72 -13.10 -16.80
CA SER A 370 -5.73 -13.77 -15.97
C SER A 370 -6.25 -15.00 -15.23
N TYR A 371 -7.58 -15.13 -15.14
CA TYR A 371 -8.28 -16.28 -14.59
C TYR A 371 -8.90 -17.19 -15.66
N GLY A 372 -8.56 -16.98 -16.93
CA GLY A 372 -9.05 -17.79 -18.04
C GLY A 372 -10.48 -17.47 -18.52
N ILE A 373 -11.04 -16.30 -18.14
CA ILE A 373 -12.37 -15.88 -18.56
C ILE A 373 -12.26 -14.88 -19.72
N ASP A 374 -12.55 -15.36 -20.94
CA ASP A 374 -12.53 -14.55 -22.16
C ASP A 374 -13.84 -13.77 -22.37
N GLU A 375 -14.96 -14.33 -21.91
CA GLU A 375 -16.30 -13.78 -22.06
C GLU A 375 -16.94 -13.52 -20.68
N PRO A 376 -16.54 -12.42 -20.00
CA PRO A 376 -16.99 -12.13 -18.65
C PRO A 376 -18.52 -12.09 -18.49
N GLU A 377 -19.23 -11.48 -19.44
CA GLU A 377 -20.68 -11.34 -19.40
C GLU A 377 -21.39 -12.70 -19.42
N ALA A 378 -20.97 -13.56 -20.32
CA ALA A 378 -21.57 -14.90 -20.46
C ALA A 378 -21.27 -15.74 -19.20
N PHE A 379 -20.02 -15.71 -18.72
CA PHE A 379 -19.60 -16.45 -17.52
C PHE A 379 -20.36 -15.98 -16.28
N LEU A 380 -20.37 -14.66 -16.01
CA LEU A 380 -21.00 -14.09 -14.82
C LEU A 380 -22.53 -14.27 -14.81
N SER A 381 -23.17 -14.34 -15.98
CA SER A 381 -24.59 -14.66 -16.09
C SER A 381 -24.91 -16.13 -15.77
N ALA A 382 -23.96 -17.03 -16.00
CA ALA A 382 -24.12 -18.46 -15.81
C ALA A 382 -23.75 -18.94 -14.39
N VAL A 383 -23.13 -18.10 -13.56
CA VAL A 383 -22.76 -18.41 -12.18
C VAL A 383 -23.69 -17.74 -11.16
N LYS A 384 -23.71 -18.27 -9.93
CA LYS A 384 -24.40 -17.69 -8.77
C LYS A 384 -23.61 -16.49 -8.24
N GLY A 385 -24.21 -15.78 -7.29
CA GLY A 385 -23.66 -14.56 -6.67
C GLY A 385 -22.40 -14.73 -5.83
N GLU A 386 -21.94 -15.94 -5.62
CA GLU A 386 -20.70 -16.24 -4.91
C GLU A 386 -19.63 -16.63 -5.91
N LEU A 387 -18.58 -15.82 -5.93
CA LEU A 387 -17.41 -16.02 -6.76
C LEU A 387 -16.15 -15.87 -5.91
N LEU A 388 -15.22 -16.79 -6.07
CA LEU A 388 -13.89 -16.72 -5.48
C LEU A 388 -12.85 -16.65 -6.58
N THR A 389 -11.89 -15.76 -6.41
CA THR A 389 -10.64 -15.79 -7.17
C THR A 389 -9.50 -16.09 -6.23
N LEU A 390 -8.61 -16.98 -6.63
CA LEU A 390 -7.45 -17.42 -5.86
C LEU A 390 -6.18 -17.17 -6.65
N ARG A 391 -5.15 -16.69 -5.96
CA ARG A 391 -3.76 -16.76 -6.43
C ARG A 391 -3.07 -17.80 -5.57
N LEU A 392 -2.47 -18.79 -6.22
CA LEU A 392 -1.81 -19.90 -5.55
C LEU A 392 -0.30 -19.68 -5.40
N ASP A 393 0.22 -18.68 -6.08
CA ASP A 393 1.61 -18.24 -6.02
C ASP A 393 1.73 -16.72 -5.93
N GLN A 394 2.92 -16.25 -5.61
CA GLN A 394 3.28 -14.84 -5.46
C GLN A 394 3.19 -14.08 -6.77
N ASN A 395 3.63 -14.68 -7.85
CA ASN A 395 3.71 -14.03 -9.18
C ASN A 395 2.34 -13.90 -9.84
N GLY A 396 1.32 -14.64 -9.35
CA GLY A 396 -0.01 -14.68 -9.94
C GLY A 396 -0.06 -15.45 -11.26
N GLU A 397 0.92 -16.32 -11.52
CA GLU A 397 0.95 -17.22 -12.67
C GLU A 397 -0.04 -18.38 -12.49
N ARG A 398 -0.19 -18.85 -11.25
CA ARG A 398 -1.15 -19.89 -10.88
C ARG A 398 -2.37 -19.24 -10.25
N THR A 399 -3.43 -19.18 -11.03
CA THR A 399 -4.71 -18.60 -10.61
C THR A 399 -5.84 -19.63 -10.71
N MET A 400 -6.87 -19.45 -9.89
CA MET A 400 -8.05 -20.29 -9.90
C MET A 400 -9.30 -19.45 -9.67
N ILE A 401 -10.41 -19.82 -10.31
CA ILE A 401 -11.76 -19.33 -10.00
C ILE A 401 -12.61 -20.49 -9.51
N ILE A 402 -13.41 -20.21 -8.48
CA ILE A 402 -14.45 -21.12 -7.98
C ILE A 402 -15.76 -20.34 -7.93
N ALA A 403 -16.81 -20.87 -8.55
CA ALA A 403 -18.12 -20.22 -8.54
C ALA A 403 -19.25 -21.22 -8.44
N GLY A 404 -20.37 -20.80 -7.84
CA GLY A 404 -21.59 -21.58 -7.81
C GLY A 404 -22.26 -21.62 -9.19
N VAL A 405 -22.79 -22.76 -9.62
CA VAL A 405 -23.44 -22.94 -10.91
C VAL A 405 -24.88 -22.44 -10.84
N ARG A 406 -25.25 -21.52 -11.75
CA ARG A 406 -26.65 -21.07 -11.99
C ARG A 406 -27.21 -21.75 -13.20
N ASN A 407 -26.46 -21.79 -14.31
CA ASN A 407 -26.87 -22.42 -15.57
C ASN A 407 -25.74 -23.32 -16.09
N GLN A 408 -25.89 -24.63 -15.90
CA GLN A 408 -24.87 -25.61 -16.27
C GLN A 408 -24.67 -25.73 -17.78
N GLU A 409 -25.75 -25.60 -18.57
CA GLU A 409 -25.68 -25.71 -20.02
C GLU A 409 -24.92 -24.55 -20.65
N SER A 410 -25.19 -23.32 -20.21
CA SER A 410 -24.43 -22.14 -20.63
C SER A 410 -22.96 -22.27 -20.26
N LEU A 411 -22.63 -22.77 -19.04
CA LEU A 411 -21.24 -23.00 -18.65
C LEU A 411 -20.57 -24.06 -19.53
N ARG A 412 -21.25 -25.15 -19.90
CA ARG A 412 -20.68 -26.15 -20.82
C ARG A 412 -20.32 -25.55 -22.17
N GLU A 413 -21.15 -24.70 -22.73
CA GLU A 413 -20.87 -24.02 -24.00
C GLU A 413 -19.69 -23.07 -23.89
N ILE A 414 -19.62 -22.27 -22.81
CA ILE A 414 -18.48 -21.37 -22.55
C ILE A 414 -17.18 -22.16 -22.43
N VAL A 415 -17.21 -23.26 -21.64
CA VAL A 415 -16.06 -24.14 -21.43
C VAL A 415 -15.60 -24.78 -22.75
N LYS A 416 -16.55 -25.31 -23.54
CA LYS A 416 -16.27 -25.91 -24.83
C LYS A 416 -15.61 -24.91 -25.80
N LYS A 417 -16.14 -23.68 -25.83
CA LYS A 417 -15.58 -22.60 -26.66
C LYS A 417 -14.15 -22.22 -26.20
N ARG A 418 -13.92 -22.11 -24.89
CA ARG A 418 -12.63 -21.74 -24.31
C ARG A 418 -11.56 -22.82 -24.52
N LEU A 419 -11.87 -24.06 -24.19
CA LEU A 419 -10.90 -25.16 -24.26
C LEU A 419 -10.72 -25.75 -25.66
N GLY A 420 -11.59 -25.37 -26.60
CA GLY A 420 -11.54 -25.81 -28.00
C GLY A 420 -12.08 -27.23 -28.24
N PRO A 421 -12.18 -27.62 -29.52
CA PRO A 421 -12.80 -28.89 -29.91
C PRO A 421 -11.99 -30.13 -29.52
N ASN A 422 -10.69 -29.99 -29.34
CA ASN A 422 -9.77 -31.10 -29.01
C ASN A 422 -9.51 -31.20 -27.50
N SER A 423 -10.38 -30.65 -26.66
CA SER A 423 -10.26 -30.75 -25.19
C SER A 423 -10.40 -32.21 -24.75
N ARG A 424 -9.56 -32.61 -23.77
CA ARG A 424 -9.66 -33.93 -23.13
C ARG A 424 -10.71 -33.84 -22.03
N SER A 425 -11.55 -34.87 -21.92
CA SER A 425 -12.56 -34.98 -20.85
C SER A 425 -12.26 -36.17 -19.97
N ASP A 426 -12.32 -35.95 -18.66
CA ASP A 426 -12.18 -36.97 -17.61
C ASP A 426 -13.28 -36.74 -16.56
N ARG A 427 -13.47 -37.69 -15.64
CA ARG A 427 -14.48 -37.59 -14.58
C ARG A 427 -13.89 -37.93 -13.24
N VAL A 428 -14.06 -37.02 -12.28
CA VAL A 428 -13.64 -37.21 -10.90
C VAL A 428 -14.88 -37.05 -10.00
N GLY A 429 -15.36 -38.15 -9.42
CA GLY A 429 -16.61 -38.15 -8.68
C GLY A 429 -17.82 -37.75 -9.54
N ASP A 430 -18.52 -36.71 -9.16
CA ASP A 430 -19.66 -36.14 -9.87
C ASP A 430 -19.27 -35.00 -10.83
N ALA A 431 -18.01 -34.57 -10.80
CA ALA A 431 -17.50 -33.49 -11.62
C ALA A 431 -16.92 -33.99 -12.95
N GLU A 432 -17.27 -33.28 -14.04
CA GLU A 432 -16.64 -33.43 -15.35
C GLU A 432 -15.45 -32.47 -15.43
N ILE A 433 -14.24 -33.02 -15.60
CA ILE A 433 -13.02 -32.23 -15.81
C ILE A 433 -12.72 -32.20 -17.31
N ARG A 434 -12.53 -31.01 -17.86
CA ARG A 434 -12.06 -30.80 -19.22
C ARG A 434 -10.78 -30.01 -19.23
N GLU A 435 -9.81 -30.47 -20.04
CA GLU A 435 -8.49 -29.85 -20.19
C GLU A 435 -8.32 -29.42 -21.65
N ASP A 436 -7.70 -28.26 -21.88
CA ASP A 436 -7.35 -27.83 -23.23
C ASP A 436 -6.27 -28.71 -23.85
N SER A 437 -6.10 -28.62 -25.18
CA SER A 437 -5.14 -29.45 -25.91
C SER A 437 -3.67 -29.17 -25.56
N LYS A 438 -3.38 -27.99 -25.00
CA LYS A 438 -2.03 -27.58 -24.57
C LYS A 438 -1.70 -27.96 -23.13
N GLY A 439 -2.70 -28.31 -22.30
CA GLY A 439 -2.54 -28.56 -20.88
C GLY A 439 -2.28 -27.30 -20.06
N GLU A 440 -2.68 -26.12 -20.57
CA GLU A 440 -2.52 -24.85 -19.88
C GLU A 440 -3.70 -24.56 -18.95
N TRP A 441 -4.91 -24.94 -19.37
CA TRP A 441 -6.17 -24.65 -18.67
C TRP A 441 -7.04 -25.89 -18.51
N ALA A 442 -7.70 -25.98 -17.37
CA ALA A 442 -8.73 -26.97 -17.10
C ALA A 442 -9.95 -26.34 -16.45
N VAL A 443 -11.06 -26.98 -16.63
CA VAL A 443 -12.34 -26.67 -15.97
C VAL A 443 -12.94 -27.92 -15.38
N SER A 444 -13.29 -27.87 -14.11
CA SER A 444 -14.12 -28.86 -13.43
C SER A 444 -15.53 -28.32 -13.29
N LEU A 445 -16.52 -29.06 -13.77
CA LEU A 445 -17.93 -28.68 -13.73
C LEU A 445 -18.74 -29.78 -13.05
N SER A 446 -19.27 -29.48 -11.87
CA SER A 446 -20.27 -30.29 -11.18
C SER A 446 -21.66 -29.66 -11.27
N LYS A 447 -22.65 -30.24 -10.60
CA LYS A 447 -24.01 -29.67 -10.53
C LYS A 447 -24.05 -28.31 -9.85
N ASP A 448 -23.21 -28.11 -8.82
CA ASP A 448 -23.29 -26.96 -7.93
C ASP A 448 -22.11 -25.99 -8.05
N VAL A 449 -20.97 -26.46 -8.55
CA VAL A 449 -19.71 -25.70 -8.56
C VAL A 449 -19.01 -25.84 -9.90
N VAL A 450 -18.45 -24.71 -10.38
CA VAL A 450 -17.50 -24.67 -11.48
C VAL A 450 -16.16 -24.16 -10.96
N VAL A 451 -15.07 -24.79 -11.40
CA VAL A 451 -13.69 -24.44 -11.06
C VAL A 451 -12.88 -24.29 -12.34
N LEU A 452 -12.17 -23.17 -12.48
CA LEU A 452 -11.24 -22.90 -13.59
C LEU A 452 -9.84 -22.67 -13.03
N GLY A 453 -8.81 -23.16 -13.72
CA GLY A 453 -7.43 -22.98 -13.33
C GLY A 453 -6.48 -23.88 -14.11
N SER A 454 -5.27 -24.09 -13.58
CA SER A 454 -4.33 -25.06 -14.14
C SER A 454 -4.90 -26.50 -14.00
N PRO A 455 -4.57 -27.42 -14.91
CA PRO A 455 -5.05 -28.81 -14.84
C PRO A 455 -4.73 -29.49 -13.50
N LEU A 456 -3.53 -29.27 -12.98
CA LEU A 456 -3.09 -29.84 -11.72
C LEU A 456 -3.93 -29.32 -10.54
N ASP A 457 -4.14 -28.01 -10.47
CA ASP A 457 -4.86 -27.37 -9.36
C ASP A 457 -6.36 -27.70 -9.38
N VAL A 458 -6.96 -27.70 -10.58
CA VAL A 458 -8.36 -28.09 -10.78
C VAL A 458 -8.59 -29.56 -10.38
N ARG A 459 -7.69 -30.45 -10.75
CA ARG A 459 -7.78 -31.89 -10.41
C ARG A 459 -7.64 -32.10 -8.90
N ARG A 460 -6.61 -31.48 -8.26
CA ARG A 460 -6.43 -31.52 -6.81
C ARG A 460 -7.67 -31.04 -6.05
N TYR A 461 -8.23 -29.91 -6.50
CA TYR A 461 -9.45 -29.39 -5.90
C TYR A 461 -10.62 -30.37 -6.02
N SER A 462 -10.80 -30.97 -7.21
CA SER A 462 -11.92 -31.88 -7.49
C SER A 462 -11.77 -33.21 -6.71
N GLU A 463 -10.56 -33.74 -6.59
CA GLU A 463 -10.26 -34.95 -5.81
C GLU A 463 -10.49 -34.69 -4.31
N GLY A 464 -10.09 -33.52 -3.79
CA GLY A 464 -10.28 -33.12 -2.40
C GLY A 464 -11.73 -32.85 -2.02
N ALA A 465 -12.58 -32.50 -2.98
CA ALA A 465 -14.02 -32.29 -2.75
C ALA A 465 -14.76 -33.58 -2.35
N GLY A 466 -14.19 -34.76 -2.67
CA GLY A 466 -14.76 -36.07 -2.33
C GLY A 466 -14.22 -36.70 -1.02
N VAL A 467 -13.13 -36.19 -0.47
CA VAL A 467 -12.45 -36.77 0.71
C VAL A 467 -12.11 -35.63 1.68
N ASN A 468 -12.41 -35.79 2.95
CA ASN A 468 -12.16 -34.81 4.03
C ASN A 468 -10.68 -34.43 4.26
N SER A 469 -9.76 -34.75 3.36
CA SER A 469 -8.31 -34.66 3.55
C SER A 469 -7.62 -33.43 2.95
N THR A 470 -8.29 -32.64 2.12
CA THR A 470 -7.73 -31.43 1.50
C THR A 470 -8.40 -30.15 2.00
N MET A 471 -9.17 -30.24 3.06
CA MET A 471 -9.71 -29.05 3.72
C MET A 471 -8.60 -28.38 4.51
N MET A 472 -8.50 -27.09 4.37
CA MET A 472 -7.64 -26.24 5.19
C MET A 472 -7.80 -26.62 6.68
N LYS A 473 -6.69 -26.86 7.36
CA LYS A 473 -6.68 -27.19 8.79
C LYS A 473 -7.27 -26.02 9.58
N ASP A 474 -7.88 -26.31 10.72
CA ASP A 474 -8.46 -25.27 11.59
C ASP A 474 -7.44 -24.19 11.99
N ASP A 475 -6.16 -24.55 12.14
CA ASP A 475 -5.09 -23.61 12.46
C ASP A 475 -4.79 -22.66 11.30
N ASP A 476 -4.80 -23.13 10.05
CA ASP A 476 -4.61 -22.30 8.88
C ASP A 476 -5.82 -21.36 8.66
N LEU A 477 -7.03 -21.86 8.92
CA LEU A 477 -8.23 -21.04 8.87
C LEU A 477 -8.21 -19.93 9.94
N ARG A 478 -7.76 -20.24 11.17
CA ARG A 478 -7.59 -19.24 12.24
C ARG A 478 -6.58 -18.17 11.84
N LYS A 479 -5.49 -18.55 11.19
CA LYS A 479 -4.44 -17.66 10.68
C LYS A 479 -4.99 -16.68 9.64
N ILE A 480 -5.75 -17.21 8.68
CA ILE A 480 -6.37 -16.42 7.63
C ILE A 480 -7.42 -15.46 8.20
N THR A 481 -8.22 -15.91 9.14
CA THR A 481 -9.32 -15.11 9.71
C THR A 481 -8.93 -14.31 10.95
N PHE A 482 -7.66 -14.28 11.33
CA PHE A 482 -7.17 -13.66 12.55
C PHE A 482 -7.54 -12.16 12.65
N PHE A 483 -7.31 -11.40 11.57
CA PHE A 483 -7.58 -9.97 11.55
C PHE A 483 -9.05 -9.63 11.29
N SER A 484 -9.75 -10.45 10.54
CA SER A 484 -11.17 -10.21 10.25
C SER A 484 -11.86 -11.55 10.04
N PRO A 485 -12.65 -12.05 11.01
CA PRO A 485 -13.63 -13.07 10.69
C PRO A 485 -14.56 -12.51 9.62
N PHE A 486 -14.99 -13.34 8.70
CA PHE A 486 -15.85 -12.97 7.56
C PHE A 486 -16.94 -11.96 7.94
N SER A 487 -16.82 -10.71 7.43
CA SER A 487 -17.82 -9.67 7.66
C SER A 487 -19.11 -9.97 6.90
N SER A 488 -20.25 -9.80 7.54
CA SER A 488 -21.56 -9.96 6.87
C SER A 488 -21.89 -8.81 5.91
N SER A 489 -21.22 -7.66 6.04
CA SER A 489 -21.56 -6.42 5.31
C SER A 489 -20.71 -6.14 4.08
N ALA A 490 -19.46 -6.65 4.01
CA ALA A 490 -18.58 -6.34 2.89
C ALA A 490 -18.98 -7.07 1.60
N ASN A 491 -18.90 -6.37 0.48
CA ASN A 491 -19.19 -6.94 -0.85
C ASN A 491 -18.00 -7.74 -1.41
N ILE A 492 -16.79 -7.28 -1.11
CA ILE A 492 -15.55 -7.94 -1.51
C ILE A 492 -14.70 -8.12 -0.27
N VAL A 493 -14.22 -9.33 -0.03
CA VAL A 493 -13.30 -9.66 1.08
C VAL A 493 -12.10 -10.36 0.49
N THR A 494 -10.91 -9.83 0.77
CA THR A 494 -9.64 -10.43 0.30
C THR A 494 -8.78 -10.79 1.50
N TYR A 495 -8.24 -12.00 1.49
CA TYR A 495 -7.18 -12.46 2.39
C TYR A 495 -5.90 -12.63 1.59
N THR A 496 -4.79 -12.12 2.11
CA THR A 496 -3.49 -12.16 1.43
C THR A 496 -2.40 -12.57 2.40
N ASP A 497 -1.57 -13.49 2.00
CA ASP A 497 -0.31 -13.80 2.67
C ASP A 497 0.67 -12.64 2.43
N ASP A 498 1.09 -11.99 3.50
CA ASP A 498 2.02 -10.85 3.44
C ASP A 498 3.49 -11.27 3.62
N SER A 499 3.81 -12.56 3.61
CA SER A 499 5.16 -13.10 3.80
C SER A 499 6.19 -12.41 2.92
N ASP A 500 5.85 -12.19 1.65
CA ASP A 500 6.73 -11.55 0.67
C ASP A 500 7.02 -10.09 1.01
N ARG A 501 5.97 -9.33 1.38
CA ARG A 501 6.13 -7.93 1.77
C ARG A 501 7.00 -7.79 3.01
N ILE A 502 6.85 -8.71 3.96
CA ILE A 502 7.64 -8.74 5.18
C ILE A 502 9.09 -9.13 4.87
N THR A 503 9.30 -10.08 3.96
CA THR A 503 10.64 -10.43 3.47
C THR A 503 11.32 -9.24 2.79
N VAL A 504 10.64 -8.51 1.92
CA VAL A 504 11.15 -7.28 1.30
C VAL A 504 11.46 -6.22 2.36
N PHE A 505 10.60 -6.05 3.35
CA PHE A 505 10.79 -5.12 4.46
C PHE A 505 12.03 -5.48 5.31
N ILE A 506 12.22 -6.76 5.65
CA ILE A 506 13.40 -7.25 6.36
C ILE A 506 14.67 -7.01 5.53
N SER A 507 14.62 -7.35 4.23
CA SER A 507 15.75 -7.15 3.31
C SER A 507 16.14 -5.69 3.20
N ALA A 508 15.17 -4.78 3.17
CA ALA A 508 15.40 -3.34 3.16
C ALA A 508 16.10 -2.85 4.45
N ILE A 509 15.71 -3.36 5.62
CA ILE A 509 16.36 -3.04 6.89
C ILE A 509 17.82 -3.56 6.91
N LEU A 510 18.06 -4.79 6.44
CA LEU A 510 19.39 -5.39 6.37
C LEU A 510 20.29 -4.61 5.43
N ALA A 511 19.78 -4.22 4.26
CA ALA A 511 20.48 -3.39 3.30
C ALA A 511 20.88 -2.02 3.90
N ALA A 512 19.98 -1.39 4.65
CA ALA A 512 20.26 -0.14 5.36
C ALA A 512 21.38 -0.30 6.42
N LYS A 513 21.47 -1.49 7.05
CA LYS A 513 22.55 -1.83 8.00
C LYS A 513 23.86 -2.24 7.33
N GLY A 514 23.90 -2.39 6.01
CA GLY A 514 25.09 -2.87 5.28
C GLY A 514 25.32 -4.39 5.38
N THR A 515 24.34 -5.15 5.85
CA THR A 515 24.40 -6.60 6.00
C THR A 515 23.76 -7.25 4.76
N GLN A 516 24.46 -8.20 4.09
CA GLN A 516 24.04 -8.75 2.78
C GLN A 516 23.27 -10.08 2.84
N SER A 517 23.03 -10.67 4.00
CA SER A 517 22.46 -12.02 4.05
C SER A 517 21.31 -12.13 5.05
N LEU A 518 20.16 -12.54 4.55
CA LEU A 518 19.15 -13.24 5.33
C LEU A 518 19.71 -14.64 5.68
N ALA A 519 19.79 -14.97 6.95
CA ALA A 519 19.97 -16.38 7.35
C ALA A 519 18.68 -17.13 6.99
N SER A 520 18.65 -17.72 5.78
CA SER A 520 17.53 -18.47 5.23
C SER A 520 17.11 -19.63 6.17
N GLY A 521 15.88 -20.06 6.12
CA GLY A 521 15.34 -21.23 6.80
C GLY A 521 14.59 -20.91 8.11
N PRO A 522 15.23 -20.57 9.23
CA PRO A 522 14.50 -20.29 10.48
C PRO A 522 13.58 -19.07 10.43
N ILE A 523 13.93 -18.07 9.61
CA ILE A 523 13.17 -16.84 9.46
C ILE A 523 11.96 -17.06 8.56
N GLU A 524 12.11 -17.80 7.47
CA GLU A 524 11.00 -18.16 6.59
C GLU A 524 9.90 -18.91 7.34
N ALA A 525 10.29 -19.87 8.22
CA ALA A 525 9.34 -20.57 9.08
C ALA A 525 8.58 -19.62 10.02
N LEU A 526 9.26 -18.62 10.60
CA LEU A 526 8.63 -17.62 11.46
C LEU A 526 7.70 -16.68 10.68
N ILE A 527 8.12 -16.26 9.48
CA ILE A 527 7.28 -15.42 8.60
C ILE A 527 6.03 -16.19 8.19
N ALA A 528 6.19 -17.49 7.88
CA ALA A 528 5.08 -18.36 7.53
C ALA A 528 4.07 -18.55 8.68
N GLU A 529 4.37 -18.25 9.93
CA GLU A 529 3.44 -18.25 11.06
C GLU A 529 2.58 -17.00 11.18
N LEU A 530 2.89 -15.92 10.44
CA LEU A 530 2.13 -14.68 10.52
C LEU A 530 0.71 -14.81 9.99
N PRO A 531 -0.24 -14.06 10.58
CA PRO A 531 -1.59 -14.04 10.07
C PRO A 531 -1.68 -13.34 8.72
N TYR A 532 -2.61 -13.79 7.90
CA TYR A 532 -2.94 -13.14 6.63
C TYR A 532 -3.50 -11.75 6.86
N SER A 533 -3.21 -10.82 5.97
CA SER A 533 -3.95 -9.57 5.91
C SER A 533 -5.38 -9.81 5.44
N ALA A 534 -6.30 -9.05 6.01
CA ALA A 534 -7.71 -9.08 5.66
C ALA A 534 -8.15 -7.72 5.13
N THR A 535 -8.70 -7.69 3.93
CA THR A 535 -9.20 -6.49 3.27
C THR A 535 -10.69 -6.62 3.00
N GLU A 536 -11.46 -5.66 3.47
CA GLU A 536 -12.89 -5.54 3.20
C GLU A 536 -13.13 -4.32 2.31
N THR A 537 -13.92 -4.47 1.25
CA THR A 537 -14.31 -3.38 0.35
C THR A 537 -15.81 -3.28 0.27
N THR A 538 -16.34 -2.08 0.48
CA THR A 538 -17.76 -1.73 0.38
C THR A 538 -17.93 -0.53 -0.55
N LEU A 539 -19.13 -0.39 -1.13
CA LEU A 539 -19.52 0.84 -1.82
C LEU A 539 -20.33 1.70 -0.86
N GLY A 540 -19.69 2.74 -0.33
CA GLY A 540 -20.33 3.75 0.51
C GLY A 540 -21.01 4.87 -0.29
N GLU A 541 -21.42 5.91 0.40
CA GLU A 541 -22.11 7.05 -0.22
C GLU A 541 -21.21 7.97 -1.05
N ARG A 542 -19.88 7.88 -0.85
CA ARG A 542 -18.89 8.73 -1.53
C ARG A 542 -18.01 7.96 -2.52
N GLY A 543 -18.07 6.64 -2.51
CA GLY A 543 -17.24 5.78 -3.33
C GLY A 543 -16.88 4.47 -2.66
N PHE A 544 -15.79 3.87 -3.09
CA PHE A 544 -15.29 2.63 -2.50
C PHE A 544 -14.55 2.91 -1.20
N GLU A 545 -15.05 2.30 -0.14
CA GLU A 545 -14.40 2.25 1.17
C GLU A 545 -13.71 0.89 1.32
N ARG A 546 -12.42 0.93 1.60
CA ARG A 546 -11.61 -0.26 1.78
C ARG A 546 -10.91 -0.21 3.13
N VAL A 547 -11.03 -1.27 3.92
CA VAL A 547 -10.35 -1.42 5.21
C VAL A 547 -9.47 -2.65 5.13
N THR A 548 -8.17 -2.47 5.34
CA THR A 548 -7.18 -3.55 5.37
C THR A 548 -6.60 -3.65 6.78
N LYS A 549 -6.64 -4.83 7.37
CA LYS A 549 -5.99 -5.15 8.64
C LYS A 549 -4.85 -6.11 8.36
N SER A 550 -3.65 -5.77 8.79
CA SER A 550 -2.45 -6.52 8.43
C SER A 550 -1.36 -6.42 9.49
N PRO A 551 -0.34 -7.29 9.45
CA PRO A 551 0.73 -7.30 10.46
C PRO A 551 1.50 -5.99 10.58
N LEU A 552 1.83 -5.33 9.45
CA LEU A 552 2.63 -4.09 9.41
C LEU A 552 1.96 -2.94 8.66
N GLY A 553 0.76 -3.14 8.11
CA GLY A 553 0.07 -2.13 7.31
C GLY A 553 0.86 -1.72 6.06
N GLN A 554 0.55 -0.55 5.55
CA GLN A 554 1.25 0.07 4.42
C GLN A 554 2.72 0.40 4.73
N PHE A 555 3.11 0.39 5.99
CA PHE A 555 4.52 0.65 6.36
C PHE A 555 5.47 -0.39 5.78
N SER A 556 5.02 -1.64 5.61
CA SER A 556 5.81 -2.69 4.94
C SER A 556 6.12 -2.35 3.47
N THR A 557 5.29 -1.56 2.82
CA THR A 557 5.47 -1.11 1.43
C THR A 557 6.18 0.24 1.35
N LEU A 558 5.82 1.18 2.21
CA LEU A 558 6.37 2.54 2.18
C LEU A 558 7.82 2.61 2.66
N PHE A 559 8.18 1.85 3.70
CA PHE A 559 9.51 1.90 4.27
C PHE A 559 10.62 1.49 3.27
N PRO A 560 10.49 0.39 2.50
CA PRO A 560 11.48 0.05 1.47
C PRO A 560 11.68 1.14 0.41
N LEU A 561 10.63 1.93 0.10
CA LEU A 561 10.73 3.04 -0.86
C LEU A 561 11.52 4.24 -0.32
N LEU A 562 11.63 4.37 1.01
CA LEU A 562 12.36 5.45 1.66
C LEU A 562 13.86 5.13 1.85
N ILE A 563 14.26 3.86 1.66
CA ILE A 563 15.67 3.46 1.77
C ILE A 563 16.36 3.75 0.44
N PRO A 564 17.48 4.54 0.46
CA PRO A 564 18.22 4.83 -0.74
C PRO A 564 18.79 3.56 -1.38
N GLU A 565 18.59 3.37 -2.67
CA GLU A 565 19.26 2.29 -3.43
C GLU A 565 20.77 2.53 -3.43
N LYS A 566 21.56 1.54 -2.99
CA LYS A 566 23.01 1.62 -3.11
C LYS A 566 23.41 1.56 -4.58
N PRO A 567 24.32 2.44 -5.06
CA PRO A 567 24.83 2.35 -6.41
C PRO A 567 25.56 1.01 -6.58
N GLY A 568 25.14 0.19 -7.55
CA GLY A 568 25.81 -1.07 -7.93
C GLY A 568 25.05 -2.38 -7.65
N LEU A 569 23.92 -2.36 -6.96
CA LEU A 569 23.04 -3.52 -6.84
C LEU A 569 21.88 -3.41 -7.85
N THR A 570 22.17 -3.71 -9.09
CA THR A 570 21.13 -3.94 -10.11
C THR A 570 20.35 -5.21 -9.74
N LYS A 571 19.03 -5.15 -9.82
CA LYS A 571 18.08 -6.26 -9.54
C LYS A 571 18.34 -7.56 -10.35
N SER A 572 19.32 -7.58 -11.26
CA SER A 572 19.68 -8.76 -12.05
C SER A 572 20.20 -9.93 -11.21
N ASN A 573 20.63 -9.71 -9.96
CA ASN A 573 21.15 -10.77 -9.10
C ASN A 573 20.12 -11.39 -8.15
N LEU A 574 18.89 -10.89 -8.14
CA LEU A 574 17.81 -11.44 -7.30
C LEU A 574 16.84 -12.37 -8.06
N GLN A 575 17.03 -12.51 -9.38
CA GLN A 575 16.19 -13.39 -10.23
C GLN A 575 16.94 -14.65 -10.73
N SER A 576 18.19 -14.85 -10.33
CA SER A 576 19.02 -15.97 -10.82
C SER A 576 19.43 -16.97 -9.72
N GLU A 577 18.82 -16.95 -8.56
CA GLU A 577 18.85 -18.00 -7.55
C GLU A 577 17.37 -18.34 -7.18
#